data_c005fb146e1e0c3610712f7cf10e6c18
#
_entry.id   c005fb146e1e0c3610712f7cf10e6c18
#
_cell.length_a   1.000
_cell.length_b   1.000
_cell.length_c   1.000
_cell.angle_alpha   90.00
_cell.angle_beta   90.00
_cell.angle_gamma   90.00
#
_symmetry.space_group_name_H-M   'P 1'
#
loop_
_entity.id
_entity.type
_entity.pdbx_description
1 polymer ?
#
loop_
_entity_poly.entity_id
_entity_poly.type
_entity_poly.pdbx_seq_one_letter_code
_entity_poly.pdbx_strand_id
1 'polypeptide(L)' 'MKEIILKMLKELKPEQNFTDSQNYIEEGILDSFDIIELISMLEEQFNVIIDGMDILPEYFSNVEQIEKLVRKSRHNE' A
#
# COMPACT_ATOMS: atom_id res chain seq x y z
N MET A 1 -3.08 10.14 7.14
CA MET A 1 -2.58 8.81 6.75
C MET A 1 -2.27 8.68 5.27
N LYS A 2 -3.14 9.14 4.39
CA LYS A 2 -2.91 9.07 2.94
C LYS A 2 -1.61 9.74 2.50
N GLU A 3 -1.29 10.87 3.10
CA GLU A 3 -0.07 11.62 2.77
C GLU A 3 1.19 10.81 3.05
N ILE A 4 1.20 10.10 4.17
CA ILE A 4 2.32 9.25 4.56
C ILE A 4 2.44 8.07 3.59
N ILE A 5 1.30 7.47 3.23
CA ILE A 5 1.27 6.36 2.29
C ILE A 5 1.79 6.80 0.91
N LEU A 6 1.34 7.95 0.44
CA LEU A 6 1.82 8.48 -0.85
C LEU A 6 3.32 8.73 -0.83
N LYS A 7 3.83 9.25 0.29
CA LYS A 7 5.26 9.46 0.45
C LYS A 7 6.03 8.15 0.40
N MET A 8 5.50 7.11 1.04
CA MET A 8 6.09 5.78 1.03
C MET A 8 6.12 5.20 -0.39
N LEU A 9 5.02 5.34 -1.12
CA LEU A 9 4.94 4.88 -2.50
C LEU A 9 5.97 5.60 -3.38
N LYS A 10 6.14 6.89 -3.17
CA LYS A 10 7.11 7.68 -3.92
C LYS A 10 8.54 7.27 -3.59
N GLU A 11 8.81 6.91 -2.35
CA GLU A 11 10.13 6.41 -1.97
C GLU A 11 10.41 5.05 -2.60
N LEU A 12 9.37 4.22 -2.71
CA LEU A 12 9.48 2.89 -3.31
C LEU A 12 9.69 2.96 -4.83
N LYS A 13 8.95 3.84 -5.48
CA LYS A 13 8.98 4.00 -6.95
C LYS A 13 9.00 5.49 -7.31
N PRO A 14 10.14 6.16 -7.18
CA PRO A 14 10.18 7.62 -7.35
C PRO A 14 9.84 8.11 -8.76
N GLU A 15 9.96 7.25 -9.78
CA GLU A 15 9.64 7.60 -11.16
C GLU A 15 8.16 7.51 -11.51
N GLN A 16 7.33 6.97 -10.61
CA GLN A 16 5.90 6.76 -10.86
C GLN A 16 5.06 7.86 -10.25
N ASN A 17 3.92 8.14 -10.89
CA ASN A 17 2.95 9.12 -10.40
C ASN A 17 1.77 8.38 -9.76
N PHE A 18 1.75 8.32 -8.43
CA PHE A 18 0.70 7.61 -7.70
C PHE A 18 -0.54 8.46 -7.46
N THR A 19 -0.45 9.77 -7.63
CA THR A 19 -1.59 10.66 -7.41
C THR A 19 -2.58 10.65 -8.57
N ASP A 20 -2.10 10.48 -9.79
CA ASP A 20 -2.95 10.49 -10.99
C ASP A 20 -3.39 9.10 -11.42
N SER A 21 -2.80 8.06 -10.88
CA SER A 21 -3.12 6.69 -11.24
C SER A 21 -4.42 6.26 -10.59
N GLN A 22 -5.28 5.59 -11.35
CA GLN A 22 -6.57 5.11 -10.86
C GLN A 22 -6.49 3.69 -10.31
N ASN A 23 -5.56 2.88 -10.82
CA ASN A 23 -5.37 1.53 -10.31
C ASN A 23 -3.91 1.11 -10.52
N TYR A 24 -3.17 1.07 -9.42
CA TYR A 24 -1.73 0.79 -9.45
C TYR A 24 -1.40 -0.60 -9.99
N ILE A 25 -2.29 -1.55 -9.74
CA ILE A 25 -2.08 -2.93 -10.18
C ILE A 25 -2.37 -3.08 -11.67
N GLU A 26 -3.54 -2.58 -12.11
CA GLU A 26 -3.94 -2.70 -13.51
C GLU A 26 -3.01 -1.91 -14.44
N GLU A 27 -2.52 -0.79 -13.97
CA GLU A 27 -1.60 0.05 -14.75
C GLU A 27 -0.16 -0.43 -14.68
N GLY A 28 0.10 -1.49 -13.93
CA GLY A 28 1.43 -2.08 -13.84
C GLY A 28 2.44 -1.25 -13.07
N ILE A 29 1.97 -0.31 -12.25
CA ILE A 29 2.85 0.55 -11.45
C ILE A 29 3.43 -0.23 -10.28
N LEU A 30 2.63 -1.09 -9.65
CA LEU A 30 3.08 -1.96 -8.56
C LEU A 30 3.07 -3.41 -9.01
N ASP A 31 4.17 -4.11 -8.81
CA ASP A 31 4.25 -5.55 -9.04
C ASP A 31 4.33 -6.29 -7.71
N SER A 32 4.50 -7.62 -7.77
CA SER A 32 4.52 -8.47 -6.57
C SER A 32 5.63 -8.11 -5.61
N PHE A 33 6.81 -7.77 -6.12
CA PHE A 33 7.94 -7.38 -5.27
C PHE A 33 7.67 -6.06 -4.58
N ASP A 34 7.08 -5.12 -5.30
CA ASP A 34 6.73 -3.82 -4.73
C ASP A 34 5.72 -3.97 -3.60
N ILE A 35 4.75 -4.87 -3.78
CA ILE A 35 3.74 -5.14 -2.75
C ILE A 35 4.38 -5.70 -1.49
N ILE A 36 5.31 -6.64 -1.64
CA ILE A 36 6.01 -7.23 -0.48
C ILE A 36 6.79 -6.15 0.28
N GLU A 37 7.52 -5.30 -0.44
CA GLU A 37 8.25 -4.20 0.20
C GLU A 37 7.31 -3.21 0.86
N LEU A 38 6.22 -2.87 0.18
CA LEU A 38 5.24 -1.93 0.71
C LEU A 38 4.62 -2.46 2.00
N ILE A 39 4.28 -3.75 2.06
CA ILE A 39 3.74 -4.37 3.26
C ILE A 39 4.69 -4.17 4.44
N SER A 40 5.97 -4.46 4.24
CA SER A 40 6.97 -4.26 5.30
C SER A 40 7.03 -2.80 5.75
N MET A 41 6.99 -1.87 4.82
CA MET A 41 7.01 -0.44 5.12
C MET A 41 5.78 -0.02 5.90
N LEU A 42 4.61 -0.53 5.51
CA LEU A 42 3.35 -0.20 6.20
C LEU A 42 3.34 -0.74 7.63
N GLU A 43 3.78 -1.98 7.80
CA GLU A 43 3.84 -2.60 9.13
C GLU A 43 4.76 -1.83 10.07
N GLU A 44 5.90 -1.41 9.56
CA GLU A 44 6.87 -0.66 10.34
C GLU A 44 6.36 0.76 10.64
N GLN A 45 5.86 1.45 9.63
CA GLN A 45 5.41 2.84 9.75
C GLN A 45 4.22 2.99 10.69
N PHE A 46 3.25 2.09 10.60
CA PHE A 46 2.00 2.19 11.34
C PHE A 46 1.93 1.23 12.53
N ASN A 47 2.97 0.45 12.74
CA ASN A 47 3.03 -0.51 13.84
C ASN A 47 1.84 -1.48 13.82
N VAL A 48 1.60 -2.08 12.68
CA VAL A 48 0.52 -3.04 12.47
C VAL A 48 1.07 -4.33 11.89
N ILE A 49 0.27 -5.40 11.96
CA ILE A 49 0.59 -6.66 11.30
C ILE A 49 -0.51 -6.92 10.28
N ILE A 50 -0.12 -6.99 9.02
CA ILE A 50 -1.07 -7.23 7.94
C ILE A 50 -1.25 -8.74 7.77
N ASP A 51 -2.50 -9.19 7.91
CA ASP A 51 -2.85 -10.60 7.76
C ASP A 51 -2.61 -11.03 6.31
N GLY A 52 -1.98 -12.20 6.14
CA GLY A 52 -1.73 -12.74 4.81
C GLY A 52 -2.99 -12.90 3.97
N MET A 53 -4.13 -13.15 4.61
CA MET A 53 -5.41 -13.27 3.91
C MET A 53 -5.94 -11.95 3.39
N ASP A 54 -5.40 -10.83 3.86
CA ASP A 54 -5.77 -9.50 3.40
C ASP A 54 -4.82 -8.97 2.33
N ILE A 55 -3.82 -9.77 1.94
CA ILE A 55 -2.90 -9.37 0.87
C ILE A 55 -3.57 -9.67 -0.46
N LEU A 56 -4.48 -8.78 -0.85
CA LEU A 56 -5.29 -8.90 -2.06
C LEU A 56 -4.96 -7.74 -3.00
N PRO A 57 -4.91 -7.97 -4.31
CA PRO A 57 -4.59 -6.89 -5.26
C PRO A 57 -5.45 -5.65 -5.09
N GLU A 58 -6.73 -5.82 -4.76
CA GLU A 58 -7.65 -4.70 -4.61
C GLU A 58 -7.22 -3.72 -3.52
N TYR A 59 -6.57 -4.21 -2.45
CA TYR A 59 -6.09 -3.33 -1.38
C TYR A 59 -4.89 -2.48 -1.78
N PHE A 60 -4.24 -2.82 -2.88
CA PHE A 60 -3.07 -2.09 -3.38
C PHE A 60 -3.35 -1.33 -4.66
N SER A 61 -4.63 -1.20 -5.01
CA SER A 61 -5.02 -0.55 -6.26
C SER A 61 -4.93 0.98 -6.19
N ASN A 62 -5.11 1.57 -5.02
CA ASN A 62 -4.96 3.01 -4.85
C ASN A 62 -4.70 3.34 -3.37
N VAL A 63 -4.43 4.61 -3.09
CA VAL A 63 -4.06 5.03 -1.74
C VAL A 63 -5.21 4.85 -0.74
N GLU A 64 -6.44 5.04 -1.18
CA GLU A 64 -7.61 4.86 -0.32
C GLU A 64 -7.75 3.41 0.13
N GLN A 65 -7.50 2.46 -0.77
CA GLN A 65 -7.57 1.05 -0.45
C GLN A 65 -6.42 0.63 0.49
N ILE A 66 -5.24 1.19 0.28
CA ILE A 66 -4.10 0.92 1.18
C ILE A 66 -4.43 1.45 2.58
N GLU A 67 -5.03 2.62 2.67
CA GLU A 67 -5.45 3.18 3.97
C GLU A 67 -6.45 2.25 4.66
N LYS A 68 -7.42 1.73 3.91
CA LYS A 68 -8.39 0.78 4.47
C LYS A 68 -7.69 -0.46 5.02
N LEU A 69 -6.70 -0.97 4.32
CA LEU A 69 -5.95 -2.12 4.76
C LEU A 69 -5.22 -1.84 6.08
N VAL A 70 -4.59 -0.69 6.20
CA VAL A 70 -3.91 -0.30 7.43
C VAL A 70 -4.90 -0.18 8.59
N ARG A 71 -6.05 0.45 8.37
CA ARG A 71 -7.08 0.61 9.39
C ARG A 71 -7.64 -0.74 9.84
N LYS A 72 -7.89 -1.63 8.89
CA LYS A 72 -8.36 -2.98 9.18
C LYS A 72 -7.34 -3.75 10.00
N SER A 73 -6.07 -3.60 9.69
CA SER A 73 -4.99 -4.28 10.39
C SER A 73 -4.86 -3.80 11.84
N ARG A 74 -5.16 -2.54 12.10
CA ARG A 74 -5.17 -2.00 13.46
C ARG A 74 -6.29 -2.62 14.30
N HIS A 75 -7.45 -2.86 13.69
CA HIS A 75 -8.60 -3.42 14.39
C HIS A 75 -8.40 -4.89 14.75
N ASN A 76 -7.47 -5.56 14.11
CA ASN A 76 -7.21 -6.98 14.35
C ASN A 76 -6.20 -7.24 15.46
N GLU A 77 -5.73 -6.21 16.11
CA GLU A 77 -4.80 -6.34 17.24
C GLU A 77 -5.50 -6.68 18.55
#